data_c5942c07585a959b1933683f333f6227
#
_entry.id   c5942c07585a959b1933683f333f6227
#
_cell.length_a   1.000
_cell.length_b   1.000
_cell.length_c   1.000
_cell.angle_alpha   90.00
_cell.angle_beta   90.00
_cell.angle_gamma   90.00
#
_symmetry.space_group_name_H-M   'P 1'
#
loop_
_entity.id
_entity.type
_entity.pdbx_description
1 polymer ?
#
loop_
_entity_poly.entity_id
_entity_poly.type
_entity_poly.pdbx_seq_one_letter_code
_entity_poly.pdbx_strand_id
1 'polypeptide(L)'
;MMPSSPLSSTPAPLAVPLPPPREPGAPYRVCLVCLGNICRSPMAETVLRAALAEAGLAEAVTVDSSGTGDWHVGEPMYSQARRSLARRGYDGSAHRARQFEAPWLGERDLVLAMDADNLATLRRLAGPEDRDRIRLFGEVGGLGEIGGGQIPDPYGGTEADFGYVLDLLGAAAPVIAARLAQLLGRPGDSA
;
A
#
# COMPACT_ATOMS: atom_id res chain seq x y z
N MET A 1 52.25 -7.84 -5.89
CA MET A 1 51.33 -7.20 -4.95
C MET A 1 50.47 -6.25 -5.78
N MET A 2 49.26 -6.67 -6.15
CA MET A 2 48.34 -5.89 -6.95
C MET A 2 47.33 -5.23 -6.02
N PRO A 3 47.03 -3.92 -6.16
CA PRO A 3 46.04 -3.25 -5.32
C PRO A 3 44.64 -3.65 -5.78
N SER A 4 43.84 -4.18 -4.85
CA SER A 4 42.42 -4.45 -5.05
C SER A 4 41.66 -3.12 -5.20
N SER A 5 41.06 -2.92 -6.36
CA SER A 5 40.14 -1.80 -6.60
C SER A 5 38.90 -1.93 -5.71
N PRO A 6 38.43 -0.87 -5.06
CA PRO A 6 37.19 -0.90 -4.32
C PRO A 6 36.04 -1.02 -5.32
N LEU A 7 35.14 -2.00 -5.06
CA LEU A 7 33.88 -2.15 -5.76
C LEU A 7 33.06 -0.87 -5.56
N SER A 8 32.89 -0.13 -6.65
CA SER A 8 31.99 1.03 -6.69
C SER A 8 30.57 0.53 -6.48
N SER A 9 30.04 0.68 -5.26
CA SER A 9 28.63 0.47 -4.99
C SER A 9 27.85 1.61 -5.66
N THR A 10 27.26 1.31 -6.82
CA THR A 10 26.27 2.21 -7.43
C THR A 10 25.16 2.43 -6.38
N PRO A 11 24.88 3.69 -5.98
CA PRO A 11 23.78 3.94 -5.06
C PRO A 11 22.48 3.45 -5.71
N ALA A 12 21.67 2.73 -4.94
CA ALA A 12 20.32 2.34 -5.37
C ALA A 12 19.56 3.59 -5.87
N PRO A 13 18.78 3.48 -6.94
CA PRO A 13 18.01 4.62 -7.45
C PRO A 13 17.20 5.24 -6.31
N LEU A 14 17.38 6.54 -6.08
CA LEU A 14 16.67 7.27 -5.03
C LEU A 14 15.17 7.07 -5.24
N ALA A 15 14.53 6.42 -4.29
CA ALA A 15 13.09 6.20 -4.34
C ALA A 15 12.38 7.57 -4.47
N VAL A 16 11.48 7.70 -5.43
CA VAL A 16 10.73 8.95 -5.67
C VAL A 16 10.09 9.40 -4.35
N PRO A 17 10.31 10.66 -3.89
CA PRO A 17 9.77 11.15 -2.63
C PRO A 17 8.25 10.98 -2.55
N LEU A 18 7.71 10.68 -1.37
CA LEU A 18 6.26 10.67 -1.15
C LEU A 18 5.72 12.12 -1.23
N PRO A 19 4.48 12.31 -1.70
CA PRO A 19 3.87 13.63 -1.74
C PRO A 19 3.72 14.20 -0.32
N PRO A 20 3.89 15.52 -0.14
CA PRO A 20 3.71 16.15 1.16
C PRO A 20 2.26 16.07 1.64
N PRO A 21 2.01 16.17 2.97
CA PRO A 21 0.67 16.26 3.52
C PRO A 21 -0.12 17.41 2.86
N ARG A 22 -1.40 17.16 2.55
CA ARG A 22 -2.32 18.22 2.08
C ARG A 22 -2.62 19.23 3.17
N GLU A 23 -2.74 18.74 4.40
CA GLU A 23 -3.09 19.52 5.56
C GLU A 23 -2.02 19.35 6.65
N PRO A 24 -1.13 20.32 6.83
CA PRO A 24 -0.09 20.25 7.86
C PRO A 24 -0.70 20.12 9.26
N GLY A 25 -0.22 19.13 10.02
CA GLY A 25 -0.70 18.87 11.39
C GLY A 25 -1.88 17.90 11.49
N ALA A 26 -2.57 17.60 10.39
CA ALA A 26 -3.55 16.51 10.34
C ALA A 26 -2.88 15.17 10.10
N PRO A 27 -3.52 14.04 10.43
CA PRO A 27 -3.02 12.72 10.07
C PRO A 27 -2.88 12.57 8.54
N TYR A 28 -1.77 11.96 8.10
CA TYR A 28 -1.52 11.66 6.70
C TYR A 28 -2.46 10.55 6.22
N ARG A 29 -3.22 10.78 5.14
CA ARG A 29 -4.32 9.91 4.70
C ARG A 29 -3.88 9.05 3.52
N VAL A 30 -3.80 7.74 3.73
CA VAL A 30 -3.45 6.74 2.70
C VAL A 30 -4.67 5.92 2.34
N CYS A 31 -4.99 5.82 1.03
CA CYS A 31 -6.02 4.92 0.53
C CYS A 31 -5.40 3.82 -0.34
N LEU A 32 -5.76 2.56 -0.08
CA LEU A 32 -5.30 1.39 -0.81
C LEU A 32 -6.40 0.94 -1.77
N VAL A 33 -6.07 0.75 -3.07
CA VAL A 33 -7.10 0.53 -4.08
C VAL A 33 -6.78 -0.70 -4.92
N CYS A 34 -7.73 -1.63 -5.00
CA CYS A 34 -7.72 -2.74 -5.95
C CYS A 34 -8.97 -2.70 -6.84
N LEU A 35 -9.35 -3.80 -7.49
CA LEU A 35 -10.53 -3.85 -8.34
C LEU A 35 -11.82 -3.86 -7.51
N GLY A 36 -12.05 -4.89 -6.68
CA GLY A 36 -13.32 -5.13 -5.99
C GLY A 36 -13.34 -4.81 -4.50
N ASN A 37 -12.22 -4.40 -3.88
CA ASN A 37 -12.09 -4.12 -2.45
C ASN A 37 -12.52 -5.28 -1.52
N ILE A 38 -12.32 -6.52 -1.97
CA ILE A 38 -12.58 -7.72 -1.17
C ILE A 38 -11.37 -8.62 -0.92
N CYS A 39 -10.26 -8.42 -1.65
CA CYS A 39 -9.03 -9.21 -1.50
C CYS A 39 -7.81 -8.31 -1.20
N ARG A 40 -7.11 -7.83 -2.23
CA ARG A 40 -5.80 -7.18 -2.13
C ARG A 40 -5.80 -5.93 -1.25
N SER A 41 -6.63 -4.96 -1.55
CA SER A 41 -6.63 -3.67 -0.84
C SER A 41 -7.04 -3.80 0.64
N PRO A 42 -8.04 -4.60 1.05
CA PRO A 42 -8.34 -4.76 2.47
C PRO A 42 -7.30 -5.61 3.21
N MET A 43 -6.65 -6.59 2.53
CA MET A 43 -5.50 -7.30 3.10
C MET A 43 -4.34 -6.33 3.35
N ALA A 44 -4.02 -5.49 2.36
CA ALA A 44 -2.98 -4.48 2.47
C ALA A 44 -3.29 -3.43 3.55
N GLU A 45 -4.55 -2.99 3.70
CA GLU A 45 -4.98 -2.10 4.76
C GLU A 45 -4.68 -2.68 6.13
N THR A 46 -5.06 -3.95 6.34
CA THR A 46 -4.85 -4.65 7.61
C THR A 46 -3.36 -4.77 7.95
N VAL A 47 -2.54 -5.19 6.98
CA VAL A 47 -1.10 -5.37 7.17
C VAL A 47 -0.37 -4.04 7.36
N LEU A 48 -0.72 -3.01 6.57
CA LEU A 48 -0.10 -1.70 6.68
C LEU A 48 -0.45 -1.00 8.00
N ARG A 49 -1.69 -1.13 8.48
CA ARG A 49 -2.06 -0.60 9.81
C ARG A 49 -1.23 -1.23 10.93
N ALA A 50 -0.97 -2.53 10.87
CA ALA A 50 -0.10 -3.20 11.84
C ALA A 50 1.34 -2.66 11.78
N ALA A 51 1.92 -2.55 10.57
CA ALA A 51 3.27 -2.00 10.40
C ALA A 51 3.39 -0.54 10.88
N LEU A 52 2.35 0.27 10.66
CA LEU A 52 2.30 1.65 11.16
C LEU A 52 2.22 1.71 12.69
N ALA A 53 1.46 0.80 13.30
CA ALA A 53 1.39 0.71 14.76
C ALA A 53 2.74 0.32 15.37
N GLU A 54 3.43 -0.67 14.78
CA GLU A 54 4.79 -1.07 15.17
C GLU A 54 5.80 0.06 15.02
N ALA A 55 5.64 0.90 14.00
CA ALA A 55 6.46 2.10 13.77
C ALA A 55 6.05 3.33 14.61
N GLY A 56 5.08 3.22 15.52
CA GLY A 56 4.60 4.34 16.33
C GLY A 56 3.84 5.43 15.54
N LEU A 57 3.28 5.08 14.37
CA LEU A 57 2.60 6.02 13.45
C LEU A 57 1.07 5.89 13.45
N ALA A 58 0.48 5.07 14.32
CA ALA A 58 -0.96 4.79 14.31
C ALA A 58 -1.84 6.05 14.38
N GLU A 59 -1.41 7.08 15.12
CA GLU A 59 -2.13 8.35 15.26
C GLU A 59 -1.76 9.38 14.16
N ALA A 60 -0.60 9.18 13.51
CA ALA A 60 -0.09 10.14 12.52
C ALA A 60 -0.51 9.80 11.08
N VAL A 61 -0.91 8.54 10.84
CA VAL A 61 -1.29 8.05 9.52
C VAL A 61 -2.61 7.31 9.61
N THR A 62 -3.59 7.71 8.83
CA THR A 62 -4.83 6.96 8.65
C THR A 62 -4.75 6.15 7.36
N VAL A 63 -5.22 4.91 7.42
CA VAL A 63 -5.26 4.00 6.26
C VAL A 63 -6.68 3.53 6.07
N ASP A 64 -7.12 3.60 4.83
CA ASP A 64 -8.38 3.01 4.39
C ASP A 64 -8.20 2.27 3.05
N SER A 65 -9.23 1.56 2.58
CA SER A 65 -9.19 0.88 1.30
C SER A 65 -10.49 0.99 0.53
N SER A 66 -10.42 0.82 -0.80
CA SER A 66 -11.57 0.85 -1.70
C SER A 66 -11.29 0.04 -2.97
N GLY A 67 -12.30 -0.10 -3.82
CA GLY A 67 -12.20 -0.71 -5.14
C GLY A 67 -12.43 0.30 -6.26
N THR A 68 -11.88 0.04 -7.45
CA THR A 68 -12.25 0.80 -8.64
C THR A 68 -13.63 0.41 -9.16
N GLY A 69 -14.11 -0.80 -8.85
CA GLY A 69 -15.45 -1.30 -9.18
C GLY A 69 -16.41 -1.27 -7.99
N ASP A 70 -17.70 -1.40 -8.28
CA ASP A 70 -18.80 -1.29 -7.35
C ASP A 70 -19.52 -2.63 -7.03
N TRP A 71 -19.12 -3.72 -7.70
CA TRP A 71 -19.83 -5.01 -7.65
C TRP A 71 -19.97 -5.61 -6.24
N HIS A 72 -19.05 -5.27 -5.33
CA HIS A 72 -18.96 -5.85 -3.99
C HIS A 72 -19.26 -4.84 -2.87
N VAL A 73 -19.77 -3.64 -3.20
CA VAL A 73 -20.04 -2.61 -2.18
C VAL A 73 -20.91 -3.16 -1.06
N GLY A 74 -20.46 -3.00 0.18
CA GLY A 74 -21.11 -3.50 1.40
C GLY A 74 -20.76 -4.95 1.76
N GLU A 75 -20.14 -5.71 0.86
CA GLU A 75 -19.73 -7.09 1.14
C GLU A 75 -18.54 -7.15 2.12
N PRO A 76 -18.44 -8.22 2.91
CA PRO A 76 -17.27 -8.48 3.74
C PRO A 76 -16.06 -8.86 2.87
N MET A 77 -14.87 -8.83 3.48
CA MET A 77 -13.66 -9.36 2.86
C MET A 77 -13.88 -10.81 2.37
N TYR A 78 -13.37 -11.13 1.20
CA TYR A 78 -13.42 -12.48 0.62
C TYR A 78 -12.94 -13.54 1.61
N SER A 79 -13.65 -14.65 1.71
CA SER A 79 -13.43 -15.60 2.80
C SER A 79 -12.02 -16.18 2.85
N GLN A 80 -11.38 -16.43 1.70
CA GLN A 80 -9.99 -16.91 1.64
C GLN A 80 -9.00 -15.82 2.07
N ALA A 81 -9.20 -14.56 1.67
CA ALA A 81 -8.39 -13.44 2.12
C ALA A 81 -8.42 -13.30 3.64
N ARG A 82 -9.62 -13.35 4.23
CA ARG A 82 -9.82 -13.29 5.67
C ARG A 82 -9.16 -14.46 6.41
N ARG A 83 -9.30 -15.69 5.89
CA ARG A 83 -8.64 -16.88 6.48
C ARG A 83 -7.11 -16.77 6.42
N SER A 84 -6.57 -16.29 5.31
CA SER A 84 -5.13 -16.13 5.13
C SER A 84 -4.54 -15.08 6.08
N LEU A 85 -5.25 -13.96 6.29
CA LEU A 85 -4.92 -12.96 7.31
C LEU A 85 -4.93 -13.57 8.72
N ALA A 86 -6.00 -14.27 9.08
CA ALA A 86 -6.17 -14.85 10.42
C ALA A 86 -5.05 -15.85 10.77
N ARG A 87 -4.56 -16.64 9.81
CA ARG A 87 -3.40 -17.54 10.02
C ARG A 87 -2.12 -16.82 10.37
N ARG A 88 -2.00 -15.55 10.03
CA ARG A 88 -0.86 -14.69 10.38
C ARG A 88 -1.15 -13.74 11.55
N GLY A 89 -2.26 -13.95 12.25
CA GLY A 89 -2.62 -13.16 13.43
C GLY A 89 -3.29 -11.83 13.13
N TYR A 90 -3.70 -11.59 11.88
CA TYR A 90 -4.42 -10.37 11.50
C TYR A 90 -5.93 -10.58 11.54
N ASP A 91 -6.69 -9.53 11.89
CA ASP A 91 -8.16 -9.52 11.85
C ASP A 91 -8.68 -8.60 10.75
N GLY A 92 -9.33 -9.18 9.74
CA GLY A 92 -10.03 -8.48 8.65
C GLY A 92 -11.55 -8.55 8.75
N SER A 93 -12.13 -8.97 9.88
CA SER A 93 -13.56 -9.25 10.03
C SER A 93 -14.47 -8.02 9.91
N ALA A 94 -13.98 -6.86 10.33
CA ALA A 94 -14.75 -5.61 10.30
C ALA A 94 -14.86 -4.97 8.91
N HIS A 95 -14.07 -5.45 7.92
CA HIS A 95 -14.03 -4.85 6.60
C HIS A 95 -15.38 -4.92 5.89
N ARG A 96 -15.73 -3.81 5.20
CA ARG A 96 -16.83 -3.71 4.24
C ARG A 96 -16.32 -3.02 2.99
N ALA A 97 -16.52 -3.67 1.86
CA ALA A 97 -16.09 -3.17 0.56
C ALA A 97 -16.83 -1.87 0.19
N ARG A 98 -16.09 -0.96 -0.45
CA ARG A 98 -16.61 0.30 -0.95
C ARG A 98 -15.93 0.68 -2.24
N GLN A 99 -16.59 1.47 -3.08
CA GLN A 99 -16.05 2.00 -4.31
C GLN A 99 -15.23 3.27 -4.02
N PHE A 100 -14.14 3.46 -4.78
CA PHE A 100 -13.38 4.71 -4.77
C PHE A 100 -14.17 5.81 -5.48
N GLU A 101 -14.30 6.94 -4.84
CA GLU A 101 -15.00 8.11 -5.39
C GLU A 101 -14.01 9.20 -5.80
N ALA A 102 -14.22 9.82 -6.96
CA ALA A 102 -13.32 10.85 -7.49
C ALA A 102 -13.03 12.01 -6.51
N PRO A 103 -13.99 12.51 -5.72
CA PRO A 103 -13.72 13.56 -4.73
C PRO A 103 -12.67 13.19 -3.69
N TRP A 104 -12.49 11.89 -3.40
CA TRP A 104 -11.50 11.41 -2.43
C TRP A 104 -10.06 11.69 -2.83
N LEU A 105 -9.80 11.91 -4.13
CA LEU A 105 -8.47 12.33 -4.59
C LEU A 105 -8.03 13.63 -3.92
N GLY A 106 -8.94 14.58 -3.74
CA GLY A 106 -8.67 15.82 -3.02
C GLY A 106 -8.53 15.67 -1.50
N GLU A 107 -8.98 14.56 -0.94
CA GLU A 107 -8.98 14.28 0.50
C GLU A 107 -7.84 13.37 0.95
N ARG A 108 -7.26 12.58 0.06
CA ARG A 108 -6.17 11.63 0.36
C ARG A 108 -4.82 12.22 0.02
N ASP A 109 -3.84 11.99 0.90
CA ASP A 109 -2.46 12.42 0.67
C ASP A 109 -1.73 11.47 -0.28
N LEU A 110 -2.06 10.17 -0.22
CA LEU A 110 -1.47 9.13 -1.04
C LEU A 110 -2.52 8.06 -1.37
N VAL A 111 -2.60 7.68 -2.66
CA VAL A 111 -3.45 6.59 -3.14
C VAL A 111 -2.55 5.51 -3.73
N LEU A 112 -2.62 4.30 -3.20
CA LEU A 112 -1.78 3.19 -3.60
C LEU A 112 -2.60 2.12 -4.33
N ALA A 113 -2.37 2.01 -5.63
CA ALA A 113 -2.97 1.03 -6.51
C ALA A 113 -2.27 -0.33 -6.39
N MET A 114 -3.01 -1.43 -6.46
CA MET A 114 -2.43 -2.78 -6.38
C MET A 114 -1.80 -3.22 -7.70
N ASP A 115 -2.29 -2.76 -8.84
CA ASP A 115 -1.77 -3.10 -10.17
C ASP A 115 -1.86 -1.91 -11.15
N ALA A 116 -1.35 -2.13 -12.37
CA ALA A 116 -1.32 -1.11 -13.42
C ALA A 116 -2.73 -0.71 -13.90
N ASP A 117 -3.70 -1.62 -13.88
CA ASP A 117 -5.07 -1.34 -14.32
C ASP A 117 -5.79 -0.46 -13.29
N ASN A 118 -5.61 -0.74 -11.99
CA ASN A 118 -6.10 0.12 -10.92
C ASN A 118 -5.45 1.50 -10.99
N LEU A 119 -4.12 1.55 -11.19
CA LEU A 119 -3.37 2.80 -11.35
C LEU A 119 -3.90 3.63 -12.52
N ALA A 120 -4.08 3.02 -13.70
CA ALA A 120 -4.58 3.69 -14.87
C ALA A 120 -6.01 4.22 -14.67
N THR A 121 -6.87 3.44 -14.00
CA THR A 121 -8.24 3.86 -13.68
C THR A 121 -8.26 5.06 -12.76
N LEU A 122 -7.49 5.04 -11.67
CA LEU A 122 -7.39 6.17 -10.74
C LEU A 122 -6.82 7.42 -11.41
N ARG A 123 -5.80 7.28 -12.25
CA ARG A 123 -5.20 8.41 -12.98
C ARG A 123 -6.15 9.05 -14.00
N ARG A 124 -7.12 8.31 -14.53
CA ARG A 124 -8.18 8.90 -15.38
C ARG A 124 -9.16 9.76 -14.60
N LEU A 125 -9.36 9.46 -13.31
CA LEU A 125 -10.22 10.26 -12.42
C LEU A 125 -9.50 11.51 -11.90
N ALA A 126 -8.16 11.52 -11.93
CA ALA A 126 -7.34 12.54 -11.30
C ALA A 126 -7.07 13.74 -12.19
N GLY A 127 -7.17 14.92 -11.62
CA GLY A 127 -6.60 16.13 -12.17
C GLY A 127 -5.05 16.07 -12.18
N PRO A 128 -4.40 16.99 -12.93
CA PRO A 128 -2.93 17.03 -12.99
C PRO A 128 -2.26 17.11 -11.62
N GLU A 129 -2.85 17.84 -10.69
CA GLU A 129 -2.35 18.10 -9.33
C GLU A 129 -2.36 16.86 -8.42
N ASP A 130 -3.20 15.86 -8.75
CA ASP A 130 -3.36 14.65 -7.93
C ASP A 130 -2.59 13.44 -8.48
N ARG A 131 -2.12 13.49 -9.73
CA ARG A 131 -1.50 12.34 -10.40
C ARG A 131 -0.28 11.80 -9.69
N ASP A 132 0.56 12.65 -9.11
CA ASP A 132 1.77 12.26 -8.39
C ASP A 132 1.45 11.63 -7.01
N ARG A 133 0.21 11.77 -6.53
CA ARG A 133 -0.28 11.14 -5.32
C ARG A 133 -0.77 9.71 -5.54
N ILE A 134 -0.91 9.28 -6.80
CA ILE A 134 -1.39 7.94 -7.17
C ILE A 134 -0.20 7.10 -7.65
N ARG A 135 0.15 6.05 -6.90
CA ARG A 135 1.32 5.20 -7.16
C ARG A 135 0.99 3.72 -6.98
N LEU A 136 1.87 2.84 -7.45
CA LEU A 136 1.78 1.42 -7.14
C LEU A 136 2.21 1.14 -5.70
N PHE A 137 1.45 0.30 -5.00
CA PHE A 137 1.73 -0.13 -3.62
C PHE A 137 3.14 -0.76 -3.51
N GLY A 138 3.43 -1.72 -4.38
CA GLY A 138 4.72 -2.42 -4.33
C GLY A 138 5.89 -1.54 -4.78
N GLU A 139 5.69 -0.57 -5.68
CA GLU A 139 6.73 0.41 -6.01
C GLU A 139 7.12 1.24 -4.77
N VAL A 140 6.13 1.77 -4.07
CA VAL A 140 6.36 2.53 -2.83
C VAL A 140 6.94 1.64 -1.74
N GLY A 141 6.54 0.37 -1.70
CA GLY A 141 7.00 -0.66 -0.76
C GLY A 141 8.33 -1.34 -1.13
N GLY A 142 9.06 -0.85 -2.14
CA GLY A 142 10.37 -1.39 -2.49
C GLY A 142 10.34 -2.68 -3.32
N LEU A 143 9.19 -3.06 -3.89
CA LEU A 143 9.02 -4.26 -4.72
C LEU A 143 9.17 -3.98 -6.23
N GLY A 144 9.77 -2.87 -6.64
CA GLY A 144 9.84 -2.47 -8.04
C GLY A 144 10.45 -3.52 -8.98
N GLU A 145 11.41 -4.30 -8.50
CA GLU A 145 12.02 -5.41 -9.24
C GLU A 145 11.18 -6.69 -9.25
N ILE A 146 10.17 -6.77 -8.40
CA ILE A 146 9.26 -7.92 -8.30
C ILE A 146 7.96 -7.56 -9.00
N GLY A 147 7.71 -8.12 -10.17
CA GLY A 147 6.49 -7.89 -10.94
C GLY A 147 6.23 -6.42 -11.31
N GLY A 148 7.28 -5.57 -11.33
CA GLY A 148 7.12 -4.13 -11.59
C GLY A 148 6.39 -3.39 -10.48
N GLY A 149 6.41 -3.89 -9.24
CA GLY A 149 5.71 -3.29 -8.10
C GLY A 149 4.21 -3.58 -8.06
N GLN A 150 3.72 -4.50 -8.88
CA GLN A 150 2.32 -4.92 -8.89
C GLN A 150 2.06 -6.05 -7.90
N ILE A 151 0.89 -6.02 -7.27
CA ILE A 151 0.39 -7.08 -6.40
C ILE A 151 -0.61 -7.93 -7.21
N PRO A 152 -0.30 -9.22 -7.48
CA PRO A 152 -1.16 -10.07 -8.31
C PRO A 152 -2.53 -10.29 -7.66
N ASP A 153 -3.56 -10.52 -8.49
CA ASP A 153 -4.91 -10.76 -7.99
C ASP A 153 -5.10 -12.23 -7.61
N PRO A 154 -5.31 -12.56 -6.31
CA PRO A 154 -5.52 -13.94 -5.88
C PRO A 154 -6.98 -14.41 -6.00
N TYR A 155 -7.90 -13.56 -6.48
CA TYR A 155 -9.32 -13.89 -6.54
C TYR A 155 -9.57 -15.15 -7.40
N GLY A 156 -10.30 -16.12 -6.84
CA GLY A 156 -10.54 -17.41 -7.50
C GLY A 156 -9.35 -18.37 -7.49
N GLY A 157 -8.20 -17.95 -6.94
CA GLY A 157 -7.00 -18.76 -6.80
C GLY A 157 -7.01 -19.66 -5.56
N THR A 158 -5.85 -20.26 -5.31
CA THR A 158 -5.59 -21.19 -4.22
C THR A 158 -5.18 -20.47 -2.93
N GLU A 159 -5.07 -21.23 -1.84
CA GLU A 159 -4.51 -20.72 -0.58
C GLU A 159 -3.06 -20.22 -0.73
N ALA A 160 -2.27 -20.87 -1.58
CA ALA A 160 -0.90 -20.46 -1.87
C ALA A 160 -0.84 -19.09 -2.54
N ASP A 161 -1.79 -18.76 -3.42
CA ASP A 161 -1.85 -17.45 -4.09
C ASP A 161 -2.13 -16.34 -3.08
N PHE A 162 -3.06 -16.56 -2.14
CA PHE A 162 -3.31 -15.62 -1.04
C PHE A 162 -2.11 -15.51 -0.09
N GLY A 163 -1.42 -16.63 0.17
CA GLY A 163 -0.18 -16.64 0.94
C GLY A 163 0.90 -15.79 0.30
N TYR A 164 1.12 -15.95 -1.00
CA TYR A 164 2.09 -15.16 -1.77
C TYR A 164 1.77 -13.66 -1.76
N VAL A 165 0.50 -13.30 -1.95
CA VAL A 165 0.07 -11.90 -1.83
C VAL A 165 0.40 -11.34 -0.44
N LEU A 166 0.12 -12.10 0.64
CA LEU A 166 0.45 -11.67 2.00
C LEU A 166 1.96 -11.55 2.23
N ASP A 167 2.80 -12.37 1.58
CA ASP A 167 4.26 -12.24 1.64
C ASP A 167 4.70 -10.90 1.03
N LEU A 168 4.16 -10.55 -0.14
CA LEU A 168 4.45 -9.27 -0.79
C LEU A 168 3.98 -8.07 0.06
N LEU A 169 2.76 -8.13 0.60
CA LEU A 169 2.21 -7.07 1.45
C LEU A 169 3.03 -6.92 2.73
N GLY A 170 3.42 -8.04 3.36
CA GLY A 170 4.25 -8.06 4.57
C GLY A 170 5.66 -7.53 4.36
N ALA A 171 6.25 -7.74 3.17
CA ALA A 171 7.54 -7.17 2.81
C ALA A 171 7.46 -5.66 2.53
N ALA A 172 6.40 -5.21 1.87
CA ALA A 172 6.24 -3.81 1.47
C ALA A 172 5.80 -2.88 2.62
N ALA A 173 4.92 -3.34 3.50
CA ALA A 173 4.32 -2.49 4.52
C ALA A 173 5.32 -1.83 5.48
N PRO A 174 6.35 -2.51 6.01
CA PRO A 174 7.38 -1.87 6.84
C PRO A 174 8.16 -0.80 6.07
N VAL A 175 8.44 -1.01 4.78
CA VAL A 175 9.13 -0.03 3.93
C VAL A 175 8.26 1.22 3.75
N ILE A 176 6.96 1.05 3.49
CA ILE A 176 6.02 2.16 3.39
C ILE A 176 5.95 2.92 4.72
N ALA A 177 5.85 2.21 5.85
CA ALA A 177 5.84 2.82 7.19
C ALA A 177 7.11 3.64 7.47
N ALA A 178 8.29 3.10 7.15
CA ALA A 178 9.56 3.82 7.31
C ALA A 178 9.64 5.09 6.44
N ARG A 179 9.15 5.03 5.20
CA ARG A 179 9.09 6.21 4.32
C ARG A 179 8.13 7.28 4.82
N LEU A 180 7.00 6.88 5.40
CA LEU A 180 6.05 7.78 6.03
C LEU A 180 6.63 8.39 7.32
N ALA A 181 7.34 7.61 8.14
CA ALA A 181 8.06 8.12 9.30
C ALA A 181 9.06 9.22 8.91
N GLN A 182 9.85 8.97 7.88
CA GLN A 182 10.81 9.95 7.36
C GLN A 182 10.12 11.22 6.83
N LEU A 183 9.03 11.07 6.04
CA LEU A 183 8.26 12.20 5.52
C LEU A 183 7.71 13.08 6.64
N LEU A 184 7.20 12.45 7.71
CA LEU A 184 6.55 13.15 8.83
C LEU A 184 7.53 13.62 9.90
N GLY A 185 8.86 13.48 9.67
CA GLY A 185 9.89 13.93 10.62
C GLY A 185 9.88 13.16 11.94
N ARG A 186 9.35 11.95 11.95
CA ARG A 186 9.34 11.06 13.12
C ARG A 186 10.43 10.01 12.92
N PRO A 187 11.53 10.06 13.70
CA PRO A 187 12.53 9.01 13.62
C PRO A 187 11.86 7.69 14.03
N GLY A 188 11.83 6.72 13.11
CA GLY A 188 11.55 5.36 13.48
C GLY A 188 12.63 4.91 14.46
N ASP A 189 12.25 4.35 15.59
CA ASP A 189 13.20 3.70 16.50
C ASP A 189 13.93 2.62 15.70
N SER A 190 15.15 2.97 15.26
CA SER A 190 16.09 1.98 14.72
C SER A 190 16.68 1.27 15.93
N ALA A 191 16.04 0.17 16.34
CA ALA A 191 16.62 -0.80 17.26
C ALA A 191 17.43 -1.82 16.46
#